data_f4cfaa778d4003fc1a85bddd3a6d95d0
#
_entry.id   f4cfaa778d4003fc1a85bddd3a6d95d0
#
_cell.length_a   1.000
_cell.length_b   1.000
_cell.length_c   1.000
_cell.angle_alpha   90.00
_cell.angle_beta   90.00
_cell.angle_gamma   90.00
#
_symmetry.space_group_name_H-M   'P 1'
#
loop_
_entity.id
_entity.type
_entity.pdbx_description
1 polymer ?
#
loop_
_entity_poly.entity_id
_entity_poly.type
_entity_poly.pdbx_seq_one_letter_code
_entity_poly.pdbx_strand_id
1 'polypeptide(L)'
;VTTFCTMTTDARADIAQRLRAWQDKAYRTLAFACAPCEEIRTTGLTLQAIVAISDPIRTDVPAAVDQCRQAGINVKMVTGDTSATAIEIARQIGTWGPNTPAEAQITGPDFAALSDEEAYNRVQRLRVMSRARPTDKQRLVNLLQRHGEVVAVTGDGTNDAPALNHAHVGLSLGSGTSVAKNASDITLIDDSFNSIVKAVMWGRSLYKNIQRFLYFQLVVNVAALLLVLAGAAIGTELPLTVTQILWINLIMDTFAAMALASLPPSAEVMKSKPRRQTDFILTHRIQWAIIVVGLLMFAPMLAFLVWCERETGANAGMDVHELTLFFTTFVMLQWWNLLNAKALGSDHSAFHQLLSDRTLLLVMLLVLVGQWGIVTFGGEMFRVTPLSFKEWGVIILVTSPVLWIGEMLRLLRKSPSPSLPRGERG
;
A
#
# COMPACT_ATOMS: atom_id res chain seq x y z
N VAL A 1 -31.89 -6.56 40.13
CA VAL A 1 -32.41 -5.45 40.96
C VAL A 1 -33.92 -5.32 40.79
N THR A 2 -34.43 -5.22 39.56
CA THR A 2 -35.89 -5.04 39.31
C THR A 2 -36.74 -6.17 39.91
N THR A 3 -36.22 -7.37 40.06
CA THR A 3 -36.90 -8.51 40.68
C THR A 3 -37.09 -8.33 42.20
N PHE A 4 -36.21 -7.57 42.84
CA PHE A 4 -36.16 -7.33 44.27
C PHE A 4 -36.90 -6.03 44.70
N CYS A 5 -37.34 -5.25 43.71
CA CYS A 5 -38.04 -3.99 43.98
C CYS A 5 -39.55 -4.16 44.05
N THR A 6 -40.17 -3.38 44.93
CA THR A 6 -41.66 -3.27 45.02
C THR A 6 -42.12 -2.36 43.91
N MET A 7 -42.91 -2.87 42.96
CA MET A 7 -43.48 -2.09 41.85
C MET A 7 -44.70 -2.79 41.25
N THR A 8 -45.57 -2.00 40.61
CA THR A 8 -46.74 -2.52 39.89
C THR A 8 -46.35 -3.36 38.68
N THR A 9 -47.24 -4.22 38.24
CA THR A 9 -47.05 -5.11 37.08
C THR A 9 -46.76 -4.29 35.80
N ASP A 10 -47.51 -3.19 35.63
CA ASP A 10 -47.37 -2.31 34.45
C ASP A 10 -46.06 -1.55 34.45
N ALA A 11 -45.64 -1.02 35.63
CA ALA A 11 -44.33 -0.37 35.75
C ALA A 11 -43.17 -1.35 35.47
N ARG A 12 -43.30 -2.61 35.89
CA ARG A 12 -42.30 -3.66 35.60
C ARG A 12 -42.22 -3.98 34.12
N ALA A 13 -43.38 -4.03 33.42
CA ALA A 13 -43.44 -4.25 31.98
C ALA A 13 -42.79 -3.10 31.17
N ASP A 14 -43.11 -1.83 31.53
CA ASP A 14 -42.50 -0.66 30.89
C ASP A 14 -41.00 -0.63 31.07
N ILE A 15 -40.50 -0.87 32.29
CA ILE A 15 -39.05 -0.96 32.57
C ILE A 15 -38.40 -2.09 31.77
N ALA A 16 -39.05 -3.26 31.69
CA ALA A 16 -38.52 -4.38 30.93
C ALA A 16 -38.44 -4.06 29.43
N GLN A 17 -39.43 -3.35 28.89
CA GLN A 17 -39.42 -2.90 27.50
C GLN A 17 -38.29 -1.89 27.23
N ARG A 18 -38.10 -0.89 28.09
CA ARG A 18 -36.98 0.09 27.98
C ARG A 18 -35.64 -0.57 28.12
N LEU A 19 -35.48 -1.51 29.04
CA LEU A 19 -34.24 -2.27 29.21
C LEU A 19 -33.90 -3.06 27.94
N ARG A 20 -34.89 -3.74 27.34
CA ARG A 20 -34.66 -4.44 26.06
C ARG A 20 -34.24 -3.47 24.96
N ALA A 21 -34.94 -2.33 24.82
CA ALA A 21 -34.61 -1.31 23.82
C ALA A 21 -33.19 -0.74 24.00
N TRP A 22 -32.70 -0.62 25.23
CA TRP A 22 -31.32 -0.21 25.50
C TRP A 22 -30.31 -1.33 25.27
N GLN A 23 -30.62 -2.57 25.64
CA GLN A 23 -29.80 -3.75 25.39
C GLN A 23 -29.66 -4.05 23.88
N ASP A 24 -30.73 -3.85 23.11
CA ASP A 24 -30.71 -3.98 21.64
C ASP A 24 -29.80 -2.93 20.98
N LYS A 25 -29.60 -1.77 21.65
CA LYS A 25 -28.61 -0.73 21.25
C LYS A 25 -27.24 -0.91 21.88
N ALA A 26 -26.99 -2.07 22.50
CA ALA A 26 -25.72 -2.42 23.14
C ALA A 26 -25.35 -1.59 24.37
N TYR A 27 -26.33 -0.93 25.02
CA TYR A 27 -26.08 -0.19 26.24
C TYR A 27 -25.90 -1.13 27.43
N ARG A 28 -24.89 -0.89 28.27
CA ARG A 28 -24.79 -1.50 29.59
C ARG A 28 -25.77 -0.81 30.52
N THR A 29 -26.55 -1.59 31.29
CA THR A 29 -27.57 -1.04 32.17
C THR A 29 -27.21 -1.34 33.62
N LEU A 30 -27.29 -0.32 34.47
CA LEU A 30 -27.17 -0.42 35.91
C LEU A 30 -28.45 0.08 36.56
N ALA A 31 -28.99 -0.66 37.53
CA ALA A 31 -30.15 -0.28 38.28
C ALA A 31 -29.74 0.01 39.74
N PHE A 32 -30.26 1.12 40.27
CA PHE A 32 -30.05 1.57 41.64
C PHE A 32 -31.35 1.46 42.40
N ALA A 33 -31.32 0.80 43.55
CA ALA A 33 -32.47 0.68 44.43
C ALA A 33 -32.04 0.91 45.89
N CYS A 34 -32.92 1.45 46.68
CA CYS A 34 -32.70 1.69 48.11
C CYS A 34 -33.84 1.19 48.96
N ALA A 35 -33.60 1.01 50.23
CA ALA A 35 -34.60 0.82 51.28
C ALA A 35 -34.19 1.63 52.51
N PRO A 36 -35.12 2.21 53.24
CA PRO A 36 -34.88 2.86 54.52
C PRO A 36 -34.69 1.77 55.60
N CYS A 37 -33.45 1.30 55.78
CA CYS A 37 -33.12 0.27 56.77
C CYS A 37 -31.66 0.40 57.22
N GLU A 38 -31.38 -0.07 58.46
CA GLU A 38 -30.05 -0.11 59.01
C GLU A 38 -29.22 -1.33 58.53
N GLU A 39 -29.93 -2.34 57.97
CA GLU A 39 -29.30 -3.56 57.43
C GLU A 39 -29.49 -3.70 55.93
N ILE A 40 -28.54 -4.32 55.27
CA ILE A 40 -28.61 -4.61 53.83
C ILE A 40 -29.73 -5.64 53.58
N ARG A 41 -30.76 -5.24 52.88
CA ARG A 41 -31.89 -6.11 52.48
C ARG A 41 -31.82 -6.39 50.95
N THR A 42 -32.21 -7.61 50.59
CA THR A 42 -32.25 -8.06 49.19
C THR A 42 -33.67 -8.06 48.61
N THR A 43 -34.68 -7.71 49.42
CA THR A 43 -36.10 -7.66 49.01
C THR A 43 -36.79 -6.42 49.54
N GLY A 44 -37.86 -5.98 48.90
CA GLY A 44 -38.62 -4.80 49.31
C GLY A 44 -37.91 -3.47 49.02
N LEU A 45 -37.06 -3.45 48.03
CA LEU A 45 -36.32 -2.26 47.61
C LEU A 45 -37.20 -1.33 46.77
N THR A 46 -36.92 -0.04 46.82
CA THR A 46 -37.52 0.98 45.94
C THR A 46 -36.53 1.29 44.82
N LEU A 47 -36.92 1.07 43.57
CA LEU A 47 -36.10 1.41 42.39
C LEU A 47 -35.99 2.94 42.32
N GLN A 48 -34.78 3.45 42.34
CA GLN A 48 -34.46 4.87 42.24
C GLN A 48 -34.16 5.32 40.83
N ALA A 49 -33.31 4.55 40.15
CA ALA A 49 -32.87 4.89 38.80
C ALA A 49 -32.40 3.65 38.03
N ILE A 50 -32.48 3.75 36.71
CA ILE A 50 -31.78 2.86 35.80
C ILE A 50 -30.97 3.75 34.88
N VAL A 51 -29.64 3.47 34.83
CA VAL A 51 -28.68 4.19 34.00
C VAL A 51 -28.29 3.30 32.83
N ALA A 52 -28.41 3.84 31.62
CA ALA A 52 -27.91 3.21 30.41
C ALA A 52 -26.56 3.84 30.04
N ILE A 53 -25.53 3.02 29.95
CA ILE A 53 -24.16 3.43 29.66
C ILE A 53 -23.84 2.94 28.25
N SER A 54 -23.47 3.87 27.37
CA SER A 54 -22.97 3.55 26.04
C SER A 54 -21.54 4.05 25.89
N ASP A 55 -20.73 3.26 25.20
CA ASP A 55 -19.43 3.68 24.72
C ASP A 55 -19.59 4.03 23.24
N PRO A 56 -19.61 5.33 22.86
CA PRO A 56 -19.87 5.73 21.49
C PRO A 56 -18.70 5.32 20.59
N ILE A 57 -19.02 4.84 19.40
CA ILE A 57 -18.01 4.57 18.38
C ILE A 57 -17.38 5.90 17.97
N ARG A 58 -16.05 5.90 17.81
CA ARG A 58 -15.32 7.05 17.28
C ARG A 58 -15.84 7.39 15.88
N THR A 59 -16.04 8.66 15.61
CA THR A 59 -16.68 9.16 14.38
C THR A 59 -15.90 8.86 13.11
N ASP A 60 -14.58 8.64 13.20
CA ASP A 60 -13.70 8.33 12.08
C ASP A 60 -13.72 6.85 11.66
N VAL A 61 -14.15 5.93 12.54
CA VAL A 61 -14.08 4.48 12.30
C VAL A 61 -14.95 4.01 11.14
N PRO A 62 -16.23 4.40 11.00
CA PRO A 62 -17.06 3.92 9.89
C PRO A 62 -16.49 4.29 8.52
N ALA A 63 -15.99 5.51 8.36
CA ALA A 63 -15.36 5.97 7.12
C ALA A 63 -14.07 5.20 6.81
N ALA A 64 -13.26 4.94 7.83
CA ALA A 64 -12.02 4.18 7.69
C ALA A 64 -12.27 2.71 7.34
N VAL A 65 -13.28 2.08 7.94
CA VAL A 65 -13.71 0.70 7.60
C VAL A 65 -14.21 0.63 6.16
N ASP A 66 -14.95 1.63 5.69
CA ASP A 66 -15.41 1.68 4.30
C ASP A 66 -14.23 1.83 3.32
N GLN A 67 -13.23 2.65 3.63
CA GLN A 67 -11.99 2.74 2.85
C GLN A 67 -11.23 1.41 2.80
N CYS A 68 -11.14 0.68 3.92
CA CYS A 68 -10.58 -0.67 3.93
C CYS A 68 -11.34 -1.60 2.97
N ARG A 69 -12.68 -1.58 3.03
CA ARG A 69 -13.53 -2.39 2.15
C ARG A 69 -13.35 -2.04 0.68
N GLN A 70 -13.29 -0.76 0.33
CA GLN A 70 -13.00 -0.29 -1.03
C GLN A 70 -11.61 -0.74 -1.50
N ALA A 71 -10.65 -0.82 -0.58
CA ALA A 71 -9.31 -1.33 -0.83
C ALA A 71 -9.23 -2.87 -0.89
N GLY A 72 -10.38 -3.58 -0.80
CA GLY A 72 -10.45 -5.04 -0.82
C GLY A 72 -9.97 -5.71 0.46
N ILE A 73 -9.92 -4.98 1.58
CA ILE A 73 -9.54 -5.50 2.90
C ILE A 73 -10.79 -5.91 3.65
N ASN A 74 -10.86 -7.16 4.08
CA ASN A 74 -11.95 -7.69 4.89
C ASN A 74 -11.73 -7.38 6.37
N VAL A 75 -12.53 -6.47 6.92
CA VAL A 75 -12.50 -6.14 8.34
C VAL A 75 -13.36 -7.12 9.10
N LYS A 76 -12.79 -7.77 10.11
CA LYS A 76 -13.46 -8.72 11.02
C LYS A 76 -13.39 -8.15 12.44
N MET A 77 -14.53 -8.21 13.15
CA MET A 77 -14.60 -7.80 14.55
C MET A 77 -14.47 -9.01 15.46
N VAL A 78 -13.55 -8.95 16.40
CA VAL A 78 -13.34 -10.00 17.41
C VAL A 78 -13.31 -9.35 18.79
N THR A 79 -14.30 -9.66 19.63
CA THR A 79 -14.47 -9.00 20.94
C THR A 79 -14.85 -9.99 22.02
N GLY A 80 -14.52 -9.65 23.28
CA GLY A 80 -15.01 -10.36 24.46
C GLY A 80 -16.48 -10.03 24.82
N ASP A 81 -17.08 -9.03 24.19
CA ASP A 81 -18.45 -8.57 24.46
C ASP A 81 -19.52 -9.58 24.04
N THR A 82 -20.76 -9.31 24.44
CA THR A 82 -21.92 -10.13 24.06
C THR A 82 -22.21 -10.03 22.56
N SER A 83 -22.89 -11.04 22.03
CA SER A 83 -23.24 -11.10 20.61
C SER A 83 -24.11 -9.91 20.17
N ALA A 84 -25.05 -9.48 21.01
CA ALA A 84 -25.93 -8.33 20.72
C ALA A 84 -25.10 -7.04 20.59
N THR A 85 -24.20 -6.78 21.54
CA THR A 85 -23.30 -5.63 21.52
C THR A 85 -22.39 -5.66 20.29
N ALA A 86 -21.76 -6.80 20.01
CA ALA A 86 -20.84 -6.95 18.88
C ALA A 86 -21.54 -6.74 17.53
N ILE A 87 -22.76 -7.27 17.34
CA ILE A 87 -23.53 -7.07 16.11
C ILE A 87 -23.94 -5.60 15.95
N GLU A 88 -24.37 -4.93 17.02
CA GLU A 88 -24.77 -3.53 16.95
C GLU A 88 -23.57 -2.63 16.59
N ILE A 89 -22.41 -2.85 17.21
CA ILE A 89 -21.17 -2.15 16.84
C ILE A 89 -20.82 -2.44 15.37
N ALA A 90 -20.88 -3.71 14.96
CA ALA A 90 -20.60 -4.11 13.58
C ALA A 90 -21.55 -3.45 12.56
N ARG A 91 -22.81 -3.22 12.95
CA ARG A 91 -23.80 -2.49 12.14
C ARG A 91 -23.42 -1.01 12.01
N GLN A 92 -23.05 -0.37 13.11
CA GLN A 92 -22.66 1.04 13.13
C GLN A 92 -21.39 1.32 12.34
N ILE A 93 -20.42 0.39 12.34
CA ILE A 93 -19.19 0.52 11.54
C ILE A 93 -19.33 0.03 10.09
N GLY A 94 -20.52 -0.48 9.70
CA GLY A 94 -20.80 -0.90 8.32
C GLY A 94 -20.29 -2.29 7.93
N THR A 95 -19.84 -3.13 8.88
CA THR A 95 -19.44 -4.52 8.61
C THR A 95 -20.60 -5.50 8.66
N TRP A 96 -21.73 -5.09 9.28
CA TRP A 96 -22.96 -5.88 9.39
C TRP A 96 -24.14 -5.13 8.76
N GLY A 97 -24.89 -5.78 7.87
CA GLY A 97 -26.05 -5.22 7.20
C GLY A 97 -27.24 -6.17 7.19
N PRO A 98 -28.41 -5.71 6.67
CA PRO A 98 -29.66 -6.50 6.64
C PRO A 98 -29.52 -7.85 5.93
N ASN A 99 -28.67 -7.91 4.91
CA ASN A 99 -28.43 -9.11 4.10
C ASN A 99 -27.23 -9.94 4.59
N THR A 100 -26.68 -9.65 5.77
CA THR A 100 -25.55 -10.43 6.31
C THR A 100 -26.09 -11.76 6.87
N PRO A 101 -25.61 -12.92 6.39
CA PRO A 101 -26.09 -14.22 6.86
C PRO A 101 -25.73 -14.43 8.32
N ALA A 102 -26.60 -15.13 9.05
CA ALA A 102 -26.38 -15.43 10.47
C ALA A 102 -25.06 -16.19 10.72
N GLU A 103 -24.61 -16.99 9.74
CA GLU A 103 -23.35 -17.72 9.79
C GLU A 103 -22.10 -16.82 9.82
N ALA A 104 -22.23 -15.53 9.48
CA ALA A 104 -21.15 -14.56 9.55
C ALA A 104 -20.80 -14.14 10.99
N GLN A 105 -21.56 -14.64 11.99
CA GLN A 105 -21.30 -14.48 13.40
C GLN A 105 -21.03 -15.84 14.06
N ILE A 106 -20.16 -15.84 15.06
CA ILE A 106 -19.93 -16.98 15.96
C ILE A 106 -19.55 -16.49 17.35
N THR A 107 -19.85 -17.30 18.39
CA THR A 107 -19.29 -17.04 19.72
C THR A 107 -17.95 -17.76 19.91
N GLY A 108 -17.08 -17.27 20.79
CA GLY A 108 -15.82 -17.93 21.11
C GLY A 108 -16.00 -19.39 21.53
N PRO A 109 -16.92 -19.71 22.47
CA PRO A 109 -17.21 -21.10 22.84
C PRO A 109 -17.64 -22.00 21.66
N ASP A 110 -18.54 -21.50 20.79
CA ASP A 110 -18.97 -22.27 19.60
C ASP A 110 -17.83 -22.44 18.61
N PHE A 111 -16.99 -21.40 18.43
CA PHE A 111 -15.81 -21.50 17.58
C PHE A 111 -14.76 -22.48 18.11
N ALA A 112 -14.59 -22.55 19.42
CA ALA A 112 -13.69 -23.51 20.05
C ALA A 112 -14.19 -24.96 19.93
N ALA A 113 -15.51 -25.16 19.85
CA ALA A 113 -16.12 -26.47 19.70
C ALA A 113 -16.04 -27.04 18.26
N LEU A 114 -15.79 -26.17 17.24
CA LEU A 114 -15.62 -26.60 15.86
C LEU A 114 -14.33 -27.42 15.69
N SER A 115 -14.40 -28.45 14.87
CA SER A 115 -13.20 -29.11 14.33
C SER A 115 -12.35 -28.13 13.52
N ASP A 116 -11.09 -28.45 13.28
CA ASP A 116 -10.21 -27.56 12.49
C ASP A 116 -10.67 -27.41 11.05
N GLU A 117 -11.27 -28.42 10.46
CA GLU A 117 -11.81 -28.38 9.10
C GLU A 117 -13.06 -27.49 9.01
N GLU A 118 -14.00 -27.64 9.95
CA GLU A 118 -15.20 -26.79 10.01
C GLU A 118 -14.82 -25.33 10.26
N ALA A 119 -13.92 -25.08 11.20
CA ALA A 119 -13.42 -23.75 11.50
C ALA A 119 -12.71 -23.14 10.28
N TYR A 120 -11.85 -23.91 9.58
CA TYR A 120 -11.18 -23.49 8.36
C TYR A 120 -12.17 -23.04 7.27
N ASN A 121 -13.21 -23.81 7.01
CA ASN A 121 -14.22 -23.47 6.00
C ASN A 121 -15.08 -22.25 6.39
N ARG A 122 -15.22 -21.96 7.69
CA ARG A 122 -16.06 -20.88 8.19
C ARG A 122 -15.36 -19.53 8.28
N VAL A 123 -14.04 -19.48 8.60
CA VAL A 123 -13.34 -18.24 8.94
C VAL A 123 -13.34 -17.19 7.83
N GLN A 124 -13.39 -17.59 6.56
CA GLN A 124 -13.44 -16.63 5.46
C GLN A 124 -14.73 -15.79 5.47
N ARG A 125 -15.89 -16.42 5.75
CA ARG A 125 -17.20 -15.76 5.77
C ARG A 125 -17.49 -15.05 7.09
N LEU A 126 -16.73 -15.34 8.14
CA LEU A 126 -16.90 -14.76 9.45
C LEU A 126 -16.65 -13.26 9.41
N ARG A 127 -17.56 -12.48 10.02
CA ARG A 127 -17.45 -11.03 10.20
C ARG A 127 -17.33 -10.62 11.65
N VAL A 128 -18.04 -11.33 12.54
CA VAL A 128 -18.11 -11.02 13.96
C VAL A 128 -17.86 -12.27 14.80
N MET A 129 -16.90 -12.19 15.71
CA MET A 129 -16.70 -13.17 16.77
C MET A 129 -16.90 -12.49 18.11
N SER A 130 -17.90 -12.90 18.85
CA SER A 130 -18.27 -12.40 20.19
C SER A 130 -17.80 -13.34 21.29
N ARG A 131 -17.63 -12.85 22.53
CA ARG A 131 -17.15 -13.64 23.68
C ARG A 131 -15.85 -14.43 23.36
N ALA A 132 -14.99 -13.85 22.53
CA ALA A 132 -13.75 -14.47 22.12
C ALA A 132 -12.71 -14.45 23.25
N ARG A 133 -12.07 -15.57 23.46
CA ARG A 133 -10.89 -15.69 24.34
C ARG A 133 -9.62 -15.40 23.56
N PRO A 134 -8.48 -15.14 24.22
CA PRO A 134 -7.19 -14.94 23.54
C PRO A 134 -6.81 -16.08 22.60
N THR A 135 -7.07 -17.32 23.00
CA THR A 135 -6.82 -18.52 22.18
C THR A 135 -7.69 -18.58 20.93
N ASP A 136 -8.94 -18.12 21.01
CA ASP A 136 -9.87 -18.09 19.86
C ASP A 136 -9.40 -17.05 18.84
N LYS A 137 -8.89 -15.89 19.30
CA LYS A 137 -8.30 -14.85 18.44
C LYS A 137 -7.08 -15.38 17.68
N GLN A 138 -6.17 -16.05 18.39
CA GLN A 138 -4.97 -16.65 17.79
C GLN A 138 -5.34 -17.74 16.78
N ARG A 139 -6.29 -18.65 17.11
CA ARG A 139 -6.76 -19.71 16.21
C ARG A 139 -7.36 -19.11 14.93
N LEU A 140 -8.14 -18.04 15.03
CA LEU A 140 -8.70 -17.34 13.88
C LEU A 140 -7.59 -16.81 12.96
N VAL A 141 -6.56 -16.16 13.53
CA VAL A 141 -5.40 -15.65 12.77
C VAL A 141 -4.72 -16.80 12.02
N ASN A 142 -4.41 -17.91 12.71
CA ASN A 142 -3.77 -19.08 12.11
C ASN A 142 -4.58 -19.66 10.94
N LEU A 143 -5.88 -19.79 11.10
CA LEU A 143 -6.74 -20.33 10.06
C LEU A 143 -6.83 -19.41 8.84
N LEU A 144 -6.89 -18.10 9.03
CA LEU A 144 -6.85 -17.12 7.93
C LEU A 144 -5.50 -17.16 7.21
N GLN A 145 -4.39 -17.28 7.93
CA GLN A 145 -3.05 -17.42 7.33
C GLN A 145 -2.94 -18.73 6.51
N ARG A 146 -3.52 -19.83 6.99
CA ARG A 146 -3.58 -21.10 6.23
C ARG A 146 -4.39 -20.98 4.94
N HIS A 147 -5.33 -20.03 4.83
CA HIS A 147 -6.00 -19.67 3.57
C HIS A 147 -5.13 -18.81 2.63
N GLY A 148 -3.89 -18.47 3.04
CA GLY A 148 -3.00 -17.59 2.28
C GLY A 148 -3.35 -16.12 2.41
N GLU A 149 -4.18 -15.75 3.39
CA GLU A 149 -4.52 -14.35 3.66
C GLU A 149 -3.39 -13.64 4.43
N VAL A 150 -3.14 -12.38 4.10
CA VAL A 150 -2.28 -11.52 4.90
C VAL A 150 -3.13 -10.90 6.01
N VAL A 151 -2.84 -11.28 7.24
CA VAL A 151 -3.64 -10.92 8.41
C VAL A 151 -2.94 -9.82 9.21
N ALA A 152 -3.65 -8.72 9.45
CA ALA A 152 -3.29 -7.72 10.44
C ALA A 152 -4.26 -7.81 11.64
N VAL A 153 -3.73 -7.66 12.84
CA VAL A 153 -4.52 -7.64 14.08
C VAL A 153 -4.29 -6.33 14.79
N THR A 154 -5.37 -5.73 15.29
CA THR A 154 -5.29 -4.58 16.21
C THR A 154 -5.79 -4.97 17.58
N GLY A 155 -5.11 -4.50 18.62
CA GLY A 155 -5.46 -4.75 20.01
C GLY A 155 -4.73 -3.83 20.97
N ASP A 156 -5.28 -3.66 22.17
CA ASP A 156 -4.76 -2.78 23.23
C ASP A 156 -4.46 -3.51 24.53
N GLY A 157 -5.02 -4.71 24.68
CA GLY A 157 -4.96 -5.48 25.91
C GLY A 157 -3.91 -6.60 25.93
N THR A 158 -3.61 -7.06 27.13
CA THR A 158 -2.77 -8.25 27.34
C THR A 158 -3.35 -9.51 26.66
N ASN A 159 -4.69 -9.57 26.57
CA ASN A 159 -5.41 -10.66 25.94
C ASN A 159 -5.24 -10.72 24.41
N ASP A 160 -4.78 -9.62 23.79
CA ASP A 160 -4.56 -9.52 22.35
C ASP A 160 -3.14 -9.92 21.94
N ALA A 161 -2.20 -9.92 22.89
CA ALA A 161 -0.78 -10.15 22.64
C ALA A 161 -0.48 -11.45 21.86
N PRO A 162 -1.11 -12.61 22.14
CA PRO A 162 -0.88 -13.80 21.34
C PRO A 162 -1.31 -13.67 19.86
N ALA A 163 -2.43 -12.97 19.61
CA ALA A 163 -2.91 -12.72 18.25
C ALA A 163 -2.08 -11.65 17.53
N LEU A 164 -1.64 -10.59 18.24
CA LEU A 164 -0.76 -9.54 17.73
C LEU A 164 0.57 -10.13 17.25
N ASN A 165 1.22 -10.94 18.09
CA ASN A 165 2.50 -11.56 17.77
C ASN A 165 2.40 -12.59 16.63
N HIS A 166 1.25 -13.24 16.50
CA HIS A 166 1.06 -14.31 15.49
C HIS A 166 0.60 -13.77 14.13
N ALA A 167 0.05 -12.56 14.08
CA ALA A 167 -0.36 -11.92 12.85
C ALA A 167 0.84 -11.60 11.94
N HIS A 168 0.60 -11.38 10.64
CA HIS A 168 1.64 -10.84 9.76
C HIS A 168 1.99 -9.40 10.10
N VAL A 169 1.03 -8.65 10.66
CA VAL A 169 1.23 -7.29 11.16
C VAL A 169 0.41 -7.13 12.44
N GLY A 170 1.07 -7.01 13.56
CA GLY A 170 0.47 -6.66 14.85
C GLY A 170 0.43 -5.14 15.02
N LEU A 171 -0.73 -4.60 15.37
CA LEU A 171 -0.97 -3.16 15.54
C LEU A 171 -1.46 -2.89 16.97
N SER A 172 -0.68 -2.24 17.80
CA SER A 172 -1.12 -1.82 19.14
C SER A 172 -1.59 -0.37 19.16
N LEU A 173 -2.46 -0.04 20.08
CA LEU A 173 -2.83 1.35 20.37
C LEU A 173 -1.79 2.03 21.26
N GLY A 174 -1.62 3.34 21.13
CA GLY A 174 -0.74 4.15 21.96
C GLY A 174 -1.14 4.14 23.42
N SER A 175 -2.44 4.08 23.72
CA SER A 175 -3.02 3.89 25.05
C SER A 175 -2.96 2.44 25.55
N GLY A 176 -2.61 1.48 24.69
CA GLY A 176 -2.58 0.06 25.03
C GLY A 176 -1.51 -0.32 26.04
N THR A 177 -1.63 -1.53 26.60
CA THR A 177 -0.69 -2.07 27.60
C THR A 177 0.71 -2.27 27.00
N SER A 178 1.74 -2.24 27.86
CA SER A 178 3.12 -2.53 27.44
C SER A 178 3.26 -3.93 26.82
N VAL A 179 2.46 -4.88 27.27
CA VAL A 179 2.44 -6.25 26.71
C VAL A 179 1.94 -6.26 25.29
N ALA A 180 0.84 -5.55 24.97
CA ALA A 180 0.33 -5.40 23.62
C ALA A 180 1.33 -4.69 22.70
N LYS A 181 1.95 -3.60 23.19
CA LYS A 181 2.98 -2.86 22.43
C LYS A 181 4.21 -3.72 22.11
N ASN A 182 4.68 -4.50 23.07
CA ASN A 182 5.84 -5.38 22.87
C ASN A 182 5.53 -6.57 21.94
N ALA A 183 4.25 -6.95 21.82
CA ALA A 183 3.79 -8.02 20.93
C ALA A 183 3.42 -7.54 19.53
N SER A 184 3.45 -6.23 19.27
CA SER A 184 3.06 -5.62 18.00
C SER A 184 4.25 -5.13 17.19
N ASP A 185 4.09 -5.06 15.87
CA ASP A 185 5.09 -4.51 14.94
C ASP A 185 4.98 -2.97 14.83
N ILE A 186 3.77 -2.43 15.01
CA ILE A 186 3.46 -1.01 14.86
C ILE A 186 2.61 -0.54 16.06
N THR A 187 2.94 0.62 16.62
CA THR A 187 2.12 1.28 17.63
C THR A 187 1.46 2.53 17.05
N LEU A 188 0.14 2.60 17.13
CA LEU A 188 -0.67 3.73 16.68
C LEU A 188 -0.76 4.77 17.80
N ILE A 189 0.06 5.80 17.73
CA ILE A 189 0.20 6.80 18.80
C ILE A 189 -1.10 7.59 19.03
N ASP A 190 -1.88 7.82 17.99
CA ASP A 190 -3.14 8.57 18.01
C ASP A 190 -4.38 7.71 18.30
N ASP A 191 -4.20 6.42 18.51
CA ASP A 191 -5.26 5.43 18.72
C ASP A 191 -6.33 5.43 17.62
N SER A 192 -6.05 5.99 16.44
CA SER A 192 -7.02 6.16 15.37
C SER A 192 -7.00 4.98 14.40
N PHE A 193 -8.17 4.41 14.11
CA PHE A 193 -8.32 3.39 13.07
C PHE A 193 -7.98 3.95 11.67
N ASN A 194 -8.17 5.25 11.45
CA ASN A 194 -7.79 5.92 10.21
C ASN A 194 -6.27 5.86 9.96
N SER A 195 -5.45 5.81 11.00
CA SER A 195 -4.00 5.66 10.87
C SER A 195 -3.61 4.28 10.34
N ILE A 196 -4.42 3.24 10.58
CA ILE A 196 -4.25 1.92 9.94
C ILE A 196 -4.46 2.05 8.41
N VAL A 197 -5.51 2.75 7.99
CA VAL A 197 -5.78 2.99 6.56
C VAL A 197 -4.62 3.73 5.89
N LYS A 198 -4.09 4.75 6.57
CA LYS A 198 -2.91 5.48 6.10
C LYS A 198 -1.68 4.57 6.02
N ALA A 199 -1.43 3.73 7.02
CA ALA A 199 -0.32 2.78 7.01
C ALA A 199 -0.42 1.80 5.82
N VAL A 200 -1.61 1.27 5.54
CA VAL A 200 -1.84 0.44 4.35
C VAL A 200 -1.57 1.20 3.06
N MET A 201 -2.04 2.45 2.95
CA MET A 201 -1.78 3.30 1.79
C MET A 201 -0.28 3.55 1.58
N TRP A 202 0.45 3.85 2.65
CA TRP A 202 1.90 4.02 2.61
C TRP A 202 2.63 2.74 2.19
N GLY A 203 2.29 1.60 2.79
CA GLY A 203 2.90 0.30 2.45
C GLY A 203 2.68 -0.08 0.97
N ARG A 204 1.45 0.10 0.47
CA ARG A 204 1.14 -0.14 -0.96
C ARG A 204 1.86 0.84 -1.88
N SER A 205 2.01 2.11 -1.48
CA SER A 205 2.73 3.12 -2.26
C SER A 205 4.22 2.84 -2.29
N LEU A 206 4.81 2.47 -1.15
CA LEU A 206 6.22 2.04 -1.08
C LEU A 206 6.49 0.86 -2.00
N TYR A 207 5.61 -0.15 -1.98
CA TYR A 207 5.73 -1.28 -2.89
C TYR A 207 5.69 -0.86 -4.37
N LYS A 208 4.80 0.05 -4.74
CA LYS A 208 4.73 0.62 -6.10
C LYS A 208 6.01 1.39 -6.46
N ASN A 209 6.60 2.11 -5.50
CA ASN A 209 7.85 2.82 -5.70
C ASN A 209 9.03 1.86 -5.91
N ILE A 210 9.07 0.73 -5.19
CA ILE A 210 10.05 -0.35 -5.44
C ILE A 210 9.89 -0.91 -6.86
N GLN A 211 8.67 -1.15 -7.33
CA GLN A 211 8.42 -1.60 -8.71
C GLN A 211 8.91 -0.59 -9.75
N ARG A 212 8.71 0.72 -9.51
CA ARG A 212 9.19 1.81 -10.38
C ARG A 212 10.70 1.85 -10.47
N PHE A 213 11.37 1.71 -9.34
CA PHE A 213 12.82 1.63 -9.28
C PHE A 213 13.36 0.41 -10.01
N LEU A 214 12.83 -0.79 -9.73
CA LEU A 214 13.26 -2.01 -10.40
C LEU A 214 13.01 -1.94 -11.92
N TYR A 215 11.89 -1.39 -12.35
CA TYR A 215 11.61 -1.14 -13.77
C TYR A 215 12.69 -0.24 -14.38
N PHE A 216 12.98 0.90 -13.77
CA PHE A 216 13.98 1.84 -14.25
C PHE A 216 15.35 1.16 -14.40
N GLN A 217 15.83 0.55 -13.33
CA GLN A 217 17.16 -0.07 -13.30
C GLN A 217 17.29 -1.23 -14.30
N LEU A 218 16.29 -2.09 -14.40
CA LEU A 218 16.35 -3.22 -15.32
C LEU A 218 16.29 -2.77 -16.79
N VAL A 219 15.57 -1.71 -17.11
CA VAL A 219 15.59 -1.13 -18.48
C VAL A 219 16.99 -0.65 -18.83
N VAL A 220 17.66 0.08 -17.92
CA VAL A 220 19.05 0.55 -18.11
C VAL A 220 19.98 -0.62 -18.33
N ASN A 221 19.91 -1.64 -17.46
CA ASN A 221 20.79 -2.80 -17.53
C ASN A 221 20.58 -3.64 -18.77
N VAL A 222 19.33 -3.85 -19.22
CA VAL A 222 19.03 -4.57 -20.47
C VAL A 222 19.59 -3.83 -21.67
N ALA A 223 19.39 -2.51 -21.76
CA ALA A 223 19.92 -1.72 -22.85
C ALA A 223 21.45 -1.73 -22.88
N ALA A 224 22.11 -1.53 -21.73
CA ALA A 224 23.56 -1.53 -21.62
C ALA A 224 24.17 -2.91 -21.95
N LEU A 225 23.59 -3.99 -21.42
CA LEU A 225 24.05 -5.36 -21.71
C LEU A 225 23.95 -5.70 -23.21
N LEU A 226 22.83 -5.36 -23.83
CA LEU A 226 22.62 -5.60 -25.25
C LEU A 226 23.61 -4.78 -26.10
N LEU A 227 23.92 -3.53 -25.69
CA LEU A 227 24.91 -2.70 -26.39
C LEU A 227 26.33 -3.30 -26.29
N VAL A 228 26.72 -3.77 -25.10
CA VAL A 228 28.05 -4.42 -24.92
C VAL A 228 28.14 -5.70 -25.72
N LEU A 229 27.08 -6.54 -25.70
CA LEU A 229 27.03 -7.77 -26.49
C LEU A 229 27.05 -7.51 -28.01
N ALA A 230 26.30 -6.51 -28.47
CA ALA A 230 26.28 -6.14 -29.89
C ALA A 230 27.62 -5.57 -30.33
N GLY A 231 28.24 -4.70 -29.53
CA GLY A 231 29.61 -4.20 -29.80
C GLY A 231 30.62 -5.32 -29.92
N ALA A 232 30.63 -6.26 -28.98
CA ALA A 232 31.49 -7.42 -29.02
C ALA A 232 31.23 -8.33 -30.26
N ALA A 233 29.95 -8.51 -30.66
CA ALA A 233 29.58 -9.30 -31.82
C ALA A 233 29.99 -8.64 -33.16
N ILE A 234 30.00 -7.32 -33.23
CA ILE A 234 30.40 -6.53 -34.40
C ILE A 234 31.93 -6.42 -34.45
N GLY A 235 32.65 -6.67 -33.36
CA GLY A 235 34.10 -6.56 -33.26
C GLY A 235 34.59 -5.14 -32.94
N THR A 236 33.70 -4.29 -32.42
CA THR A 236 34.04 -2.92 -32.00
C THR A 236 34.68 -2.90 -30.61
N GLU A 237 35.46 -1.86 -30.30
CA GLU A 237 35.81 -1.55 -28.91
C GLU A 237 34.55 -1.32 -28.05
N LEU A 238 34.68 -1.50 -26.73
CA LEU A 238 33.55 -1.28 -25.79
C LEU A 238 32.99 0.14 -25.98
N PRO A 239 31.68 0.26 -26.35
CA PRO A 239 31.08 1.55 -26.65
C PRO A 239 30.89 2.43 -25.41
N LEU A 240 31.13 1.87 -24.23
CA LEU A 240 31.11 2.57 -22.93
C LEU A 240 32.32 2.13 -22.12
N THR A 241 33.05 3.09 -21.54
CA THR A 241 34.18 2.81 -20.65
C THR A 241 33.70 2.34 -19.27
N VAL A 242 34.60 1.67 -18.52
CA VAL A 242 34.28 1.23 -17.14
C VAL A 242 33.88 2.42 -16.25
N THR A 243 34.55 3.56 -16.37
CA THR A 243 34.22 4.77 -15.58
C THR A 243 32.87 5.35 -15.94
N GLN A 244 32.47 5.31 -17.22
CA GLN A 244 31.15 5.72 -17.68
C GLN A 244 30.06 4.78 -17.17
N ILE A 245 30.28 3.46 -17.20
CA ILE A 245 29.37 2.45 -16.64
C ILE A 245 29.21 2.64 -15.12
N LEU A 246 30.33 2.93 -14.41
CA LEU A 246 30.26 3.22 -12.98
C LEU A 246 29.47 4.49 -12.68
N TRP A 247 29.61 5.54 -13.49
CA TRP A 247 28.78 6.74 -13.35
C TRP A 247 27.30 6.42 -13.48
N ILE A 248 26.92 5.66 -14.50
CA ILE A 248 25.53 5.28 -14.75
C ILE A 248 24.99 4.41 -13.61
N ASN A 249 25.65 3.29 -13.33
CA ASN A 249 25.10 2.26 -12.43
C ASN A 249 25.30 2.59 -10.95
N LEU A 250 26.36 3.28 -10.56
CA LEU A 250 26.62 3.55 -9.15
C LEU A 250 26.01 4.90 -8.72
N ILE A 251 26.22 5.95 -9.51
CA ILE A 251 25.82 7.31 -9.09
C ILE A 251 24.42 7.62 -9.58
N MET A 252 24.17 7.55 -10.88
CA MET A 252 22.86 7.90 -11.44
C MET A 252 21.74 6.98 -10.93
N ASP A 253 21.98 5.65 -10.90
CA ASP A 253 20.98 4.69 -10.41
C ASP A 253 20.68 4.86 -8.91
N THR A 254 21.70 5.17 -8.10
CA THR A 254 21.51 5.44 -6.67
C THR A 254 20.62 6.68 -6.45
N PHE A 255 20.89 7.77 -7.16
CA PHE A 255 20.07 8.96 -7.09
C PHE A 255 18.66 8.73 -7.65
N ALA A 256 18.53 7.98 -8.75
CA ALA A 256 17.22 7.61 -9.29
C ALA A 256 16.42 6.73 -8.32
N ALA A 257 17.08 5.77 -7.65
CA ALA A 257 16.46 4.96 -6.59
C ALA A 257 15.93 5.82 -5.46
N MET A 258 16.73 6.76 -4.96
CA MET A 258 16.31 7.69 -3.90
C MET A 258 15.12 8.56 -4.34
N ALA A 259 15.14 9.06 -5.57
CA ALA A 259 14.06 9.87 -6.12
C ALA A 259 12.74 9.08 -6.23
N LEU A 260 12.79 7.86 -6.78
CA LEU A 260 11.62 7.02 -6.95
C LEU A 260 11.10 6.45 -5.63
N ALA A 261 11.98 6.13 -4.66
CA ALA A 261 11.60 5.67 -3.33
C ALA A 261 10.90 6.76 -2.50
N SER A 262 11.28 8.03 -2.68
CA SER A 262 10.73 9.17 -1.93
C SER A 262 9.43 9.72 -2.50
N LEU A 263 8.87 9.13 -3.56
CA LEU A 263 7.58 9.58 -4.10
C LEU A 263 6.47 9.46 -3.05
N PRO A 264 5.61 10.48 -2.92
CA PRO A 264 4.57 10.50 -1.90
C PRO A 264 3.54 9.39 -2.10
N PRO A 265 2.84 8.98 -1.02
CA PRO A 265 1.80 7.97 -1.12
C PRO A 265 0.65 8.49 -1.98
N SER A 266 0.07 7.60 -2.78
CA SER A 266 -1.05 7.90 -3.66
C SER A 266 -2.32 7.19 -3.20
N ALA A 267 -3.43 7.93 -3.10
CA ALA A 267 -4.74 7.34 -2.79
C ALA A 267 -5.21 6.32 -3.85
N GLU A 268 -4.66 6.37 -5.06
CA GLU A 268 -4.98 5.40 -6.12
C GLU A 268 -4.65 3.96 -5.75
N VAL A 269 -3.62 3.74 -4.90
CA VAL A 269 -3.25 2.38 -4.48
C VAL A 269 -4.34 1.70 -3.66
N MET A 270 -5.25 2.48 -3.06
CA MET A 270 -6.37 1.98 -2.28
C MET A 270 -7.54 1.48 -3.17
N LYS A 271 -7.53 1.78 -4.46
CA LYS A 271 -8.51 1.24 -5.44
C LYS A 271 -8.13 -0.15 -5.93
N SER A 272 -6.92 -0.60 -5.65
CA SER A 272 -6.42 -1.90 -6.08
C SER A 272 -6.74 -2.98 -5.05
N LYS A 273 -7.00 -4.21 -5.51
CA LYS A 273 -7.16 -5.37 -4.61
C LYS A 273 -5.84 -5.70 -3.92
N PRO A 274 -5.89 -6.28 -2.70
CA PRO A 274 -4.71 -6.81 -2.03
C PRO A 274 -3.98 -7.83 -2.91
N ARG A 275 -2.66 -7.88 -2.78
CA ARG A 275 -1.83 -8.86 -3.47
C ARG A 275 -1.74 -10.14 -2.66
N ARG A 276 -1.51 -11.24 -3.36
CA ARG A 276 -1.18 -12.52 -2.72
C ARG A 276 0.30 -12.52 -2.32
N GLN A 277 0.66 -13.23 -1.28
CA GLN A 277 2.06 -13.39 -0.84
C GLN A 277 2.94 -14.01 -1.92
N THR A 278 2.37 -14.87 -2.77
CA THR A 278 3.06 -15.57 -3.86
C THR A 278 3.26 -14.73 -5.12
N ASP A 279 2.69 -13.53 -5.18
CA ASP A 279 2.83 -12.66 -6.35
C ASP A 279 4.24 -12.10 -6.47
N PHE A 280 4.87 -12.26 -7.62
CA PHE A 280 6.17 -11.67 -7.91
C PHE A 280 6.12 -10.15 -7.91
N ILE A 281 7.21 -9.51 -7.46
CA ILE A 281 7.36 -8.05 -7.48
C ILE A 281 7.24 -7.52 -8.91
N LEU A 282 7.91 -8.19 -9.85
CA LEU A 282 7.83 -7.88 -11.27
C LEU A 282 6.71 -8.69 -11.91
N THR A 283 5.56 -8.06 -12.11
CA THR A 283 4.47 -8.68 -12.85
C THR A 283 4.84 -8.90 -14.31
N HIS A 284 4.21 -9.87 -15.00
CA HIS A 284 4.45 -10.11 -16.43
C HIS A 284 4.35 -8.84 -17.29
N ARG A 285 3.44 -7.92 -16.94
CA ARG A 285 3.31 -6.64 -17.63
C ARG A 285 4.56 -5.77 -17.47
N ILE A 286 5.14 -5.73 -16.27
CA ILE A 286 6.35 -4.96 -15.99
C ILE A 286 7.53 -5.62 -16.69
N GLN A 287 7.66 -6.95 -16.67
CA GLN A 287 8.72 -7.69 -17.37
C GLN A 287 8.70 -7.39 -18.88
N TRP A 288 7.54 -7.48 -19.54
CA TRP A 288 7.39 -7.11 -20.93
C TRP A 288 7.71 -5.63 -21.20
N ALA A 289 7.29 -4.73 -20.31
CA ALA A 289 7.63 -3.31 -20.44
C ALA A 289 9.15 -3.08 -20.36
N ILE A 290 9.86 -3.79 -19.46
CA ILE A 290 11.33 -3.73 -19.35
C ILE A 290 11.98 -4.17 -20.67
N ILE A 291 11.57 -5.30 -21.21
CA ILE A 291 12.14 -5.84 -22.47
C ILE A 291 11.86 -4.88 -23.62
N VAL A 292 10.60 -4.46 -23.80
CA VAL A 292 10.22 -3.59 -24.92
C VAL A 292 10.91 -2.24 -24.85
N VAL A 293 10.94 -1.61 -23.68
CA VAL A 293 11.59 -0.29 -23.53
C VAL A 293 13.10 -0.42 -23.59
N GLY A 294 13.69 -1.48 -23.03
CA GLY A 294 15.11 -1.78 -23.18
C GLY A 294 15.52 -1.95 -24.65
N LEU A 295 14.74 -2.68 -25.43
CA LEU A 295 14.96 -2.83 -26.89
C LEU A 295 14.75 -1.51 -27.64
N LEU A 296 13.75 -0.73 -27.24
CA LEU A 296 13.48 0.59 -27.86
C LEU A 296 14.65 1.57 -27.64
N MET A 297 15.34 1.47 -26.50
CA MET A 297 16.55 2.27 -26.22
C MET A 297 17.80 1.69 -26.89
N PHE A 298 17.91 0.36 -26.92
CA PHE A 298 19.01 -0.35 -27.56
C PHE A 298 19.07 -0.08 -29.06
N ALA A 299 17.93 -0.14 -29.78
CA ALA A 299 17.92 -0.05 -31.25
C ALA A 299 18.50 1.26 -31.81
N PRO A 300 18.13 2.48 -31.33
CA PRO A 300 18.74 3.71 -31.81
C PRO A 300 20.21 3.83 -31.40
N MET A 301 20.59 3.32 -30.22
CA MET A 301 21.98 3.32 -29.78
C MET A 301 22.85 2.37 -30.61
N LEU A 302 22.30 1.21 -30.98
CA LEU A 302 22.98 0.29 -31.91
C LEU A 302 23.13 0.93 -33.30
N ALA A 303 22.08 1.58 -33.80
CA ALA A 303 22.15 2.29 -35.08
C ALA A 303 23.24 3.40 -35.07
N PHE A 304 23.31 4.13 -33.93
CA PHE A 304 24.34 5.14 -33.74
C PHE A 304 25.73 4.53 -33.68
N LEU A 305 25.92 3.41 -32.95
CA LEU A 305 27.18 2.68 -32.91
C LEU A 305 27.65 2.25 -34.31
N VAL A 306 26.77 1.62 -35.10
CA VAL A 306 27.03 1.16 -36.47
C VAL A 306 27.33 2.34 -37.41
N TRP A 307 26.69 3.48 -37.19
CA TRP A 307 26.94 4.67 -37.99
C TRP A 307 28.36 5.23 -37.72
N CYS A 308 28.76 5.39 -36.45
CA CYS A 308 30.12 5.80 -36.10
C CYS A 308 31.19 4.87 -36.69
N GLU A 309 31.00 3.56 -36.58
CA GLU A 309 31.92 2.56 -37.12
C GLU A 309 32.10 2.65 -38.66
N ARG A 310 31.05 3.03 -39.38
CA ARG A 310 31.10 3.20 -40.84
C ARG A 310 31.82 4.49 -41.25
N GLU A 311 31.66 5.56 -40.49
CA GLU A 311 32.36 6.83 -40.77
C GLU A 311 33.86 6.76 -40.46
N THR A 312 34.24 6.10 -39.36
CA THR A 312 35.66 6.02 -38.93
C THR A 312 36.48 4.95 -39.68
N GLY A 313 35.80 4.03 -40.41
CA GLY A 313 36.42 2.90 -41.11
C GLY A 313 36.65 1.68 -40.22
N ALA A 314 36.34 0.50 -40.76
CA ALA A 314 36.42 -0.76 -40.01
C ALA A 314 37.83 -0.94 -39.38
N ASN A 315 37.87 -1.04 -38.06
CA ASN A 315 39.03 -1.22 -37.16
C ASN A 315 39.69 0.04 -36.57
N ALA A 316 39.15 1.26 -36.74
CA ALA A 316 39.78 2.46 -36.13
C ALA A 316 39.19 2.80 -34.72
N GLY A 317 38.05 2.19 -34.33
CA GLY A 317 37.32 2.51 -33.11
C GLY A 317 36.68 3.88 -33.14
N MET A 318 35.76 4.16 -32.22
CA MET A 318 35.13 5.48 -32.10
C MET A 318 36.14 6.53 -31.61
N ASP A 319 36.12 7.72 -32.22
CA ASP A 319 36.86 8.86 -31.71
C ASP A 319 36.32 9.27 -30.33
N VAL A 320 37.17 9.93 -29.52
CA VAL A 320 36.79 10.37 -28.15
C VAL A 320 35.57 11.29 -28.18
N HIS A 321 35.42 12.08 -29.21
CA HIS A 321 34.24 12.95 -29.36
C HIS A 321 32.98 12.13 -29.63
N GLU A 322 33.01 11.16 -30.54
CA GLU A 322 31.92 10.24 -30.83
C GLU A 322 31.51 9.42 -29.59
N LEU A 323 32.55 8.93 -28.85
CA LEU A 323 32.32 8.23 -27.57
C LEU A 323 31.59 9.12 -26.56
N THR A 324 31.95 10.43 -26.50
CA THR A 324 31.26 11.40 -25.62
C THR A 324 29.82 11.62 -26.03
N LEU A 325 29.56 11.76 -27.34
CA LEU A 325 28.18 11.87 -27.86
C LEU A 325 27.36 10.62 -27.55
N PHE A 326 27.96 9.42 -27.75
CA PHE A 326 27.30 8.14 -27.44
C PHE A 326 26.96 8.01 -25.96
N PHE A 327 27.92 8.24 -25.07
CA PHE A 327 27.75 8.20 -23.63
C PHE A 327 26.67 9.19 -23.16
N THR A 328 26.74 10.44 -23.65
CA THR A 328 25.78 11.49 -23.25
C THR A 328 24.38 11.18 -23.77
N THR A 329 24.24 10.65 -24.98
CA THR A 329 22.98 10.20 -25.56
C THR A 329 22.37 9.08 -24.72
N PHE A 330 23.15 8.08 -24.31
CA PHE A 330 22.70 6.99 -23.45
C PHE A 330 22.20 7.50 -22.09
N VAL A 331 22.92 8.41 -21.44
CA VAL A 331 22.50 9.01 -20.16
C VAL A 331 21.22 9.82 -20.32
N MET A 332 21.08 10.60 -21.40
CA MET A 332 19.89 11.40 -21.64
C MET A 332 18.64 10.54 -21.95
N LEU A 333 18.79 9.40 -22.62
CA LEU A 333 17.70 8.43 -22.76
C LEU A 333 17.20 7.94 -21.41
N GLN A 334 18.10 7.63 -20.47
CA GLN A 334 17.75 7.22 -19.12
C GLN A 334 17.15 8.36 -18.30
N TRP A 335 17.63 9.57 -18.48
CA TRP A 335 17.09 10.76 -17.82
C TRP A 335 15.61 10.98 -18.17
N TRP A 336 15.22 10.84 -19.43
CA TRP A 336 13.82 10.86 -19.85
C TRP A 336 13.04 9.65 -19.33
N ASN A 337 13.66 8.47 -19.29
CA ASN A 337 13.03 7.26 -18.79
C ASN A 337 12.71 7.34 -17.29
N LEU A 338 13.44 8.12 -16.51
CA LEU A 338 13.12 8.34 -15.09
C LEU A 338 11.71 8.92 -14.91
N LEU A 339 11.29 9.83 -15.78
CA LEU A 339 9.91 10.35 -15.79
C LEU A 339 8.89 9.27 -16.16
N ASN A 340 9.21 8.41 -17.12
CA ASN A 340 8.36 7.27 -17.46
C ASN A 340 8.24 6.27 -16.31
N ALA A 341 9.33 6.03 -15.59
CA ALA A 341 9.35 5.17 -14.41
C ALA A 341 8.49 5.74 -13.26
N LYS A 342 8.55 7.06 -13.02
CA LYS A 342 7.64 7.74 -12.08
C LYS A 342 6.18 7.44 -12.38
N ALA A 343 5.79 7.50 -13.64
CA ALA A 343 4.42 7.31 -14.08
C ALA A 343 4.00 5.84 -14.25
N LEU A 344 4.90 4.87 -13.98
CA LEU A 344 4.61 3.45 -14.12
C LEU A 344 3.39 3.04 -13.26
N GLY A 345 2.42 2.42 -13.91
CA GLY A 345 1.19 1.95 -13.24
C GLY A 345 0.28 3.08 -12.73
N SER A 346 0.42 4.31 -13.22
CA SER A 346 -0.48 5.44 -13.01
C SER A 346 -1.24 5.76 -14.29
N ASP A 347 -2.47 6.24 -14.15
CA ASP A 347 -3.28 6.75 -15.27
C ASP A 347 -3.00 8.24 -15.55
N HIS A 348 -2.12 8.85 -14.76
CA HIS A 348 -1.72 10.25 -14.90
C HIS A 348 -0.46 10.40 -15.77
N SER A 349 -0.31 11.57 -16.39
CA SER A 349 0.89 11.97 -17.10
C SER A 349 2.13 11.96 -16.20
N ALA A 350 3.33 11.71 -16.75
CA ALA A 350 4.59 11.82 -16.04
C ALA A 350 4.83 13.23 -15.45
N PHE A 351 4.21 14.24 -16.06
CA PHE A 351 4.28 15.63 -15.58
C PHE A 351 3.32 15.92 -14.42
N HIS A 352 2.40 15.01 -14.13
CA HIS A 352 1.46 15.20 -13.01
C HIS A 352 2.22 15.34 -11.69
N GLN A 353 1.93 16.41 -10.94
CA GLN A 353 2.58 16.74 -9.67
C GLN A 353 4.13 16.82 -9.73
N LEU A 354 4.72 16.98 -10.92
CA LEU A 354 6.18 17.02 -11.07
C LEU A 354 6.82 18.12 -10.21
N LEU A 355 6.22 19.31 -10.19
CA LEU A 355 6.72 20.44 -9.40
C LEU A 355 6.59 20.23 -7.89
N SER A 356 5.70 19.36 -7.45
CA SER A 356 5.54 19.00 -6.04
C SER A 356 6.57 17.97 -5.58
N ASP A 357 7.12 17.18 -6.50
CA ASP A 357 8.09 16.11 -6.23
C ASP A 357 9.52 16.68 -6.19
N ARG A 358 9.81 17.52 -5.18
CA ARG A 358 11.08 18.25 -5.06
C ARG A 358 12.32 17.35 -5.11
N THR A 359 12.26 16.18 -4.48
CA THR A 359 13.39 15.22 -4.48
C THR A 359 13.66 14.71 -5.89
N LEU A 360 12.62 14.37 -6.66
CA LEU A 360 12.79 13.94 -8.04
C LEU A 360 13.40 15.04 -8.91
N LEU A 361 12.90 16.27 -8.80
CA LEU A 361 13.44 17.41 -9.55
C LEU A 361 14.89 17.69 -9.18
N LEU A 362 15.23 17.64 -7.89
CA LEU A 362 16.61 17.82 -7.44
C LEU A 362 17.53 16.75 -8.03
N VAL A 363 17.10 15.48 -8.01
CA VAL A 363 17.89 14.38 -8.58
C VAL A 363 18.04 14.53 -10.09
N MET A 364 16.99 14.88 -10.81
CA MET A 364 17.05 15.13 -12.24
C MET A 364 18.03 16.24 -12.58
N LEU A 365 18.02 17.33 -11.78
CA LEU A 365 18.97 18.42 -11.93
C LEU A 365 20.40 17.98 -11.61
N LEU A 366 20.62 17.24 -10.52
CA LEU A 366 21.94 16.72 -10.13
C LEU A 366 22.55 15.80 -11.20
N VAL A 367 21.74 14.91 -11.79
CA VAL A 367 22.18 14.05 -12.88
C VAL A 367 22.58 14.87 -14.10
N LEU A 368 21.81 15.89 -14.46
CA LEU A 368 22.10 16.77 -15.59
C LEU A 368 23.39 17.59 -15.37
N VAL A 369 23.51 18.21 -14.20
CA VAL A 369 24.71 19.00 -13.83
C VAL A 369 25.92 18.09 -13.70
N GLY A 370 25.77 16.89 -13.12
CA GLY A 370 26.84 15.90 -13.02
C GLY A 370 27.31 15.42 -14.40
N GLN A 371 26.37 15.11 -15.31
CA GLN A 371 26.70 14.72 -16.69
C GLN A 371 27.42 15.84 -17.44
N TRP A 372 26.92 17.07 -17.32
CA TRP A 372 27.57 18.24 -17.90
C TRP A 372 28.99 18.43 -17.33
N GLY A 373 29.15 18.28 -16.02
CA GLY A 373 30.44 18.39 -15.34
C GLY A 373 31.44 17.32 -15.80
N ILE A 374 31.00 16.06 -15.92
CA ILE A 374 31.84 14.96 -16.40
C ILE A 374 32.27 15.21 -17.85
N VAL A 375 31.32 15.57 -18.71
CA VAL A 375 31.62 15.84 -20.13
C VAL A 375 32.56 17.03 -20.30
N THR A 376 32.44 18.05 -19.43
CA THR A 376 33.31 19.26 -19.55
C THR A 376 34.67 19.10 -18.90
N PHE A 377 34.74 18.41 -17.75
CA PHE A 377 35.97 18.37 -16.92
C PHE A 377 36.56 16.95 -16.75
N GLY A 378 35.87 15.90 -17.20
CA GLY A 378 36.24 14.50 -16.96
C GLY A 378 37.48 14.02 -17.76
N GLY A 379 37.74 14.66 -18.91
CA GLY A 379 38.92 14.44 -19.71
C GLY A 379 39.27 12.94 -19.94
N GLU A 380 40.55 12.60 -19.73
CA GLU A 380 41.04 11.25 -19.94
C GLU A 380 40.43 10.21 -19.00
N MET A 381 40.07 10.59 -17.76
CA MET A 381 39.50 9.66 -16.77
C MET A 381 38.19 9.04 -17.26
N PHE A 382 37.36 9.82 -17.92
CA PHE A 382 36.09 9.36 -18.50
C PHE A 382 36.18 9.14 -20.01
N ARG A 383 37.32 9.41 -20.65
CA ARG A 383 37.48 9.43 -22.10
C ARG A 383 36.42 10.29 -22.77
N VAL A 384 36.33 11.57 -22.37
CA VAL A 384 35.34 12.52 -22.86
C VAL A 384 36.01 13.82 -23.33
N THR A 385 35.32 14.51 -24.25
CA THR A 385 35.66 15.86 -24.71
C THR A 385 34.49 16.81 -24.48
N PRO A 386 34.72 18.10 -24.22
CA PRO A 386 33.65 19.05 -24.06
C PRO A 386 32.72 19.12 -25.28
N LEU A 387 31.40 19.05 -25.04
CA LEU A 387 30.38 19.19 -26.08
C LEU A 387 29.89 20.64 -26.18
N SER A 388 29.62 21.09 -27.41
CA SER A 388 29.03 22.39 -27.67
C SER A 388 27.56 22.45 -27.24
N PHE A 389 27.03 23.64 -26.99
CA PHE A 389 25.62 23.84 -26.67
C PHE A 389 24.68 23.34 -27.77
N LYS A 390 25.12 23.36 -29.05
CA LYS A 390 24.32 22.81 -30.16
C LYS A 390 24.19 21.30 -30.05
N GLU A 391 25.25 20.58 -29.73
CA GLU A 391 25.26 19.12 -29.56
C GLU A 391 24.40 18.71 -28.37
N TRP A 392 24.50 19.42 -27.23
CA TRP A 392 23.59 19.22 -26.10
C TRP A 392 22.13 19.39 -26.51
N GLY A 393 21.80 20.46 -27.28
CA GLY A 393 20.45 20.68 -27.78
C GLY A 393 19.94 19.56 -28.67
N VAL A 394 20.79 19.06 -29.59
CA VAL A 394 20.46 17.94 -30.47
C VAL A 394 20.24 16.66 -29.66
N ILE A 395 21.13 16.32 -28.72
CA ILE A 395 21.00 15.13 -27.86
C ILE A 395 19.68 15.17 -27.06
N ILE A 396 19.37 16.29 -26.42
CA ILE A 396 18.12 16.48 -25.65
C ILE A 396 16.92 16.27 -26.55
N LEU A 397 16.93 16.83 -27.76
CA LEU A 397 15.82 16.72 -28.71
C LEU A 397 15.64 15.29 -29.21
N VAL A 398 16.73 14.64 -29.65
CA VAL A 398 16.71 13.28 -30.24
C VAL A 398 16.37 12.22 -29.20
N THR A 399 16.69 12.41 -27.92
CA THR A 399 16.37 11.48 -26.84
C THR A 399 14.97 11.70 -26.25
N SER A 400 14.37 12.88 -26.41
CA SER A 400 13.04 13.19 -25.84
C SER A 400 11.88 12.29 -26.31
N PRO A 401 11.88 11.68 -27.54
CA PRO A 401 10.81 10.77 -27.97
C PRO A 401 10.52 9.64 -27.00
N VAL A 402 11.51 9.18 -26.21
CA VAL A 402 11.32 8.15 -25.17
C VAL A 402 10.23 8.55 -24.18
N LEU A 403 10.21 9.81 -23.75
CA LEU A 403 9.17 10.32 -22.87
C LEU A 403 7.81 10.41 -23.57
N TRP A 404 7.79 10.97 -24.78
CA TRP A 404 6.54 11.20 -25.53
C TRP A 404 5.86 9.90 -25.98
N ILE A 405 6.62 8.86 -26.33
CA ILE A 405 6.10 7.53 -26.57
C ILE A 405 5.40 6.98 -25.32
N GLY A 406 6.03 7.14 -24.15
CA GLY A 406 5.44 6.76 -22.87
C GLY A 406 4.13 7.51 -22.58
N GLU A 407 4.08 8.83 -22.83
CA GLU A 407 2.87 9.64 -22.68
C GLU A 407 1.76 9.18 -23.64
N MET A 408 2.09 8.98 -24.90
CA MET A 408 1.12 8.52 -25.92
C MET A 408 0.51 7.15 -25.55
N LEU A 409 1.35 6.21 -25.08
CA LEU A 409 0.86 4.89 -24.63
C LEU A 409 -0.07 5.02 -23.40
N ARG A 410 0.19 5.97 -22.49
CA ARG A 410 -0.68 6.24 -21.33
C ARG A 410 -2.03 6.85 -21.77
N LEU A 411 -2.02 7.77 -22.71
CA LEU A 411 -3.23 8.37 -23.26
C LEU A 411 -4.12 7.32 -23.95
N LEU A 412 -3.52 6.40 -24.71
CA LEU A 412 -4.24 5.32 -25.37
C LEU A 412 -4.83 4.28 -24.40
N ARG A 413 -4.23 4.12 -23.22
CA ARG A 413 -4.72 3.22 -22.16
C ARG A 413 -5.86 3.83 -21.33
N LYS A 414 -6.09 5.14 -21.36
CA LYS A 414 -7.27 5.75 -20.77
C LYS A 414 -8.51 5.26 -21.51
N SER A 415 -9.02 4.09 -21.11
CA SER A 415 -10.37 3.66 -21.47
C SER A 415 -11.37 4.73 -21.04
N PRO A 416 -12.41 5.05 -21.83
CA PRO A 416 -13.48 5.92 -21.37
C PRO A 416 -14.05 5.30 -20.08
N SER A 417 -14.11 6.10 -19.01
CA SER A 417 -14.81 5.74 -17.78
C SER A 417 -16.20 5.26 -18.18
N PRO A 418 -16.70 4.09 -17.69
CA PRO A 418 -18.08 3.74 -17.92
C PRO A 418 -18.91 4.87 -17.34
N SER A 419 -19.63 5.59 -18.20
CA SER A 419 -20.60 6.59 -17.81
C SER A 419 -21.58 5.88 -16.86
N LEU A 420 -21.63 6.32 -15.59
CA LEU A 420 -22.68 5.95 -14.67
C LEU A 420 -24.01 6.14 -15.39
N PRO A 421 -24.92 5.15 -15.40
CA PRO A 421 -26.25 5.36 -15.93
C PRO A 421 -26.87 6.52 -15.17
N ARG A 422 -27.28 7.56 -15.92
CA ARG A 422 -28.10 8.64 -15.39
C ARG A 422 -29.36 7.98 -14.80
N GLY A 423 -29.44 7.95 -13.48
CA GLY A 423 -30.62 7.55 -12.77
C GLY A 423 -31.79 8.42 -13.29
N GLU A 424 -32.79 7.78 -13.83
CA GLU A 424 -34.09 8.34 -14.10
C GLU A 424 -34.62 8.98 -12.83
N ARG A 425 -34.83 10.28 -12.90
CA ARG A 425 -35.67 10.98 -11.92
C ARG A 425 -37.12 10.63 -12.29
N GLY A 426 -37.74 9.85 -11.47
CA GLY A 426 -39.15 9.62 -11.41
C GLY A 426 -39.57 9.62 -9.92
#